data_5d77e0fd927fd36c7d2e9988a8e0613d
#
_entry.id   5d77e0fd927fd36c7d2e9988a8e0613d
#
_cell.length_a   1.000
_cell.length_b   1.000
_cell.length_c   1.000
_cell.angle_alpha   90.00
_cell.angle_beta   90.00
_cell.angle_gamma   90.00
#
_symmetry.space_group_name_H-M   'P 1'
#
loop_
_entity.id
_entity.type
_entity.pdbx_description
1 polymer ?
#
loop_
_entity_poly.entity_id
_entity_poly.type
_entity_poly.pdbx_seq_one_letter_code
_entity_poly.pdbx_strand_id
1 'polypeptide(L)'
;MTWLAFSILATGAQAQSDPLGEDEESAARRPNIVWIMSEDNSKHYLKHFDDSGVEAPAIEAMAKHGVTFDRAFSNAPVCSTARTTLITGCYGPRIGTQFHRRTQPATLPINVEMFPAWLRAAGYYTTNNAKEDYNAKPRLQPWDDSSRKASWRNRPTPDTPFFHVVTFADSHEGRLHFPLEKLEKPTDFDQATVELQPYFPDTKLFRYTAAFYRDRMSIIDNKVAGVISQLEQDGQLENTFVFYFGDHGGVLPRGKGYIYESGLHVPLVIRVPDNYRDLVDRELGSRTQGFVSFIDFAPTVLNLAGLDPQSAGPIDGQAFLGPNVTAAEVDSRNTTFGYADRMDEKYDLVRSVRIGDWKLIRAFESFQPDAMWADYRYEMLAYQQWKDRYETGKLNEVQSQFFEPRQPELLFNLADDPHEVNNLADDPQHGDELIRLRQELTTHLKATNDLGFLTESRMLDVLDAPVENGKALSDEIATYINTANIAIEPWEEASKELLATINSGDLLQRYWALAAASSIAAADPAAKGDMAADATFAKLVRRRMLDVEPLVAARAAQLSAILDLDDPRPVFQRALKQTQSPTEALQIFNMVRQVTEMNEATYPMNSKLFSLPFVPDSKGLIQQHLDHLDRP
;
A
#
# COMPACT_ATOMS: atom_id res chain seq x y z
N MET A 1 11.03 -45.06 76.34
CA MET A 1 11.93 -46.22 76.11
C MET A 1 12.14 -46.25 74.59
N THR A 2 13.25 -46.01 73.98
CA THR A 2 14.65 -46.19 74.22
C THR A 2 15.41 -45.17 73.37
N TRP A 3 16.37 -44.49 73.95
CA TRP A 3 17.35 -43.60 73.30
C TRP A 3 18.36 -44.43 72.53
N LEU A 4 18.79 -43.94 71.37
CA LEU A 4 20.08 -44.28 70.76
C LEU A 4 20.69 -43.06 70.12
N ALA A 5 21.77 -42.59 70.71
CA ALA A 5 22.70 -41.58 70.23
C ALA A 5 23.60 -42.20 69.14
N PHE A 6 23.93 -41.45 68.14
CA PHE A 6 25.07 -41.75 67.29
C PHE A 6 25.90 -40.49 66.99
N SER A 7 27.18 -40.73 67.08
CA SER A 7 28.30 -39.82 67.18
C SER A 7 28.56 -38.97 65.89
N ILE A 8 29.05 -37.77 66.13
CA ILE A 8 29.65 -36.88 65.16
C ILE A 8 31.01 -37.41 64.70
N LEU A 9 31.22 -37.53 63.38
CA LEU A 9 32.54 -37.63 62.78
C LEU A 9 32.72 -36.46 61.87
N ALA A 10 33.61 -35.56 62.23
CA ALA A 10 34.11 -34.43 61.41
C ALA A 10 35.07 -35.00 60.35
N THR A 11 34.79 -34.71 59.10
CA THR A 11 35.77 -34.89 58.02
C THR A 11 35.87 -33.58 57.22
N GLY A 12 37.11 -33.25 56.93
CA GLY A 12 37.61 -31.93 56.45
C GLY A 12 36.94 -31.35 55.22
N ALA A 13 36.85 -30.06 55.25
CA ALA A 13 36.52 -29.22 54.13
C ALA A 13 37.69 -29.18 53.15
N GLN A 14 37.50 -29.76 51.97
CA GLN A 14 38.23 -29.36 50.76
C GLN A 14 37.42 -28.25 50.08
N ALA A 15 38.06 -27.10 49.93
CA ALA A 15 37.55 -26.02 49.14
C ALA A 15 37.43 -26.47 47.68
N GLN A 16 36.22 -26.68 47.16
CA GLN A 16 35.93 -26.73 45.76
C GLN A 16 35.91 -25.27 45.24
N SER A 17 36.83 -25.00 44.35
CA SER A 17 36.84 -23.79 43.54
C SER A 17 35.51 -23.67 42.76
N ASP A 18 34.79 -22.60 42.99
CA ASP A 18 33.62 -22.17 42.21
C ASP A 18 33.99 -22.04 40.71
N PRO A 19 33.29 -22.71 39.81
CA PRO A 19 33.36 -22.42 38.41
C PRO A 19 32.26 -21.41 38.04
N LEU A 20 32.26 -20.24 38.65
CA LEU A 20 31.46 -19.09 38.25
C LEU A 20 32.38 -17.95 37.85
N GLY A 21 32.88 -18.01 36.64
CA GLY A 21 33.75 -16.96 36.13
C GLY A 21 34.15 -17.17 34.71
N GLU A 22 33.16 -17.24 33.78
CA GLU A 22 33.42 -17.10 32.35
C GLU A 22 32.17 -16.84 31.46
N ASP A 23 30.94 -16.75 32.03
CA ASP A 23 29.71 -16.59 31.22
C ASP A 23 29.03 -15.18 31.32
N GLU A 24 29.61 -14.19 31.99
CA GLU A 24 29.07 -12.83 32.04
C GLU A 24 29.58 -11.89 30.91
N GLU A 25 30.46 -12.32 30.02
CA GLU A 25 31.06 -11.49 28.98
C GLU A 25 30.38 -11.61 27.61
N SER A 26 29.27 -12.31 27.49
CA SER A 26 28.49 -12.46 26.27
C SER A 26 27.03 -12.03 26.42
N ALA A 27 26.75 -10.95 27.10
CA ALA A 27 25.54 -10.19 26.80
C ALA A 27 25.73 -9.63 25.39
N ALA A 28 25.20 -10.34 24.39
CA ALA A 28 25.41 -10.07 22.97
C ALA A 28 25.19 -8.57 22.71
N ARG A 29 26.27 -7.85 22.32
CA ARG A 29 26.20 -6.46 21.92
C ARG A 29 25.18 -6.35 20.81
N ARG A 30 24.09 -5.60 21.02
CA ARG A 30 23.02 -5.42 20.04
C ARG A 30 23.28 -4.20 19.19
N PRO A 31 23.15 -4.28 17.86
CA PRO A 31 23.36 -3.11 16.98
C PRO A 31 22.28 -2.05 17.21
N ASN A 32 22.62 -0.81 16.99
CA ASN A 32 21.65 0.24 16.78
C ASN A 32 21.07 0.15 15.38
N ILE A 33 19.85 0.66 15.19
CA ILE A 33 19.19 0.65 13.89
C ILE A 33 18.56 2.03 13.65
N VAL A 34 18.84 2.62 12.49
CA VAL A 34 18.25 3.89 12.03
C VAL A 34 17.54 3.67 10.70
N TRP A 35 16.30 4.09 10.63
CA TRP A 35 15.55 4.21 9.39
C TRP A 35 15.49 5.68 8.96
N ILE A 36 15.98 5.97 7.76
CA ILE A 36 15.84 7.26 7.10
C ILE A 36 14.83 7.07 5.98
N MET A 37 13.64 7.60 6.14
CA MET A 37 12.58 7.51 5.15
C MET A 37 12.43 8.84 4.40
N SER A 38 12.37 8.78 3.06
CA SER A 38 11.86 9.86 2.22
C SER A 38 10.39 9.61 1.89
N GLU A 39 9.54 10.61 2.05
CA GLU A 39 8.14 10.48 1.66
C GLU A 39 8.01 10.48 0.13
N ASP A 40 7.06 9.68 -0.40
CA ASP A 40 6.64 9.68 -1.80
C ASP A 40 7.82 9.50 -2.79
N ASN A 41 8.74 8.55 -2.57
CA ASN A 41 9.96 8.40 -3.36
C ASN A 41 10.13 7.02 -4.00
N SER A 42 10.09 6.97 -5.32
CA SER A 42 10.44 5.78 -6.10
C SER A 42 11.94 5.75 -6.43
N LYS A 43 12.48 4.56 -6.66
CA LYS A 43 13.86 4.35 -7.10
C LYS A 43 14.23 5.13 -8.37
N HIS A 44 13.28 5.38 -9.25
CA HIS A 44 13.49 6.04 -10.55
C HIS A 44 13.96 7.50 -10.47
N TYR A 45 13.98 8.08 -9.29
CA TYR A 45 14.42 9.48 -9.11
C TYR A 45 15.86 9.60 -8.58
N LEU A 46 16.52 8.48 -8.30
CA LEU A 46 17.91 8.44 -7.81
C LEU A 46 18.80 7.74 -8.84
N LYS A 47 19.86 8.41 -9.29
CA LYS A 47 20.78 7.90 -10.31
C LYS A 47 21.46 6.59 -9.90
N HIS A 48 21.57 6.34 -8.61
CA HIS A 48 22.07 5.06 -8.10
C HIS A 48 21.24 3.85 -8.60
N PHE A 49 19.96 4.05 -8.95
CA PHE A 49 19.01 3.01 -9.40
C PHE A 49 18.54 3.20 -10.84
N ASP A 50 18.56 4.43 -11.37
CA ASP A 50 18.00 4.79 -12.68
C ASP A 50 18.79 5.97 -13.26
N ASP A 51 19.30 5.82 -14.48
CA ASP A 51 20.17 6.82 -15.12
C ASP A 51 19.47 8.19 -15.30
N SER A 52 18.14 8.23 -15.36
CA SER A 52 17.33 9.45 -15.43
C SER A 52 17.18 10.17 -14.09
N GLY A 53 17.65 9.58 -12.99
CA GLY A 53 17.59 10.13 -11.64
C GLY A 53 18.67 11.17 -11.35
N VAL A 54 18.61 11.75 -10.14
CA VAL A 54 19.61 12.71 -9.66
C VAL A 54 20.78 12.02 -8.97
N GLU A 55 21.95 12.63 -9.03
CA GLU A 55 23.10 12.25 -8.19
C GLU A 55 22.74 12.36 -6.71
N ALA A 56 23.06 11.34 -5.94
CA ALA A 56 22.78 11.24 -4.51
C ALA A 56 24.01 10.75 -3.74
N PRO A 57 25.06 11.59 -3.62
CA PRO A 57 26.37 11.17 -3.13
C PRO A 57 26.37 10.60 -1.71
N ALA A 58 25.47 11.06 -0.82
CA ALA A 58 25.36 10.50 0.53
C ALA A 58 24.77 9.09 0.52
N ILE A 59 23.70 8.86 -0.27
CA ILE A 59 23.09 7.54 -0.45
C ILE A 59 24.08 6.59 -1.14
N GLU A 60 24.81 7.07 -2.16
CA GLU A 60 25.86 6.29 -2.85
C GLU A 60 27.03 5.93 -1.91
N ALA A 61 27.39 6.83 -0.99
CA ALA A 61 28.39 6.54 0.04
C ALA A 61 27.89 5.46 1.01
N MET A 62 26.62 5.50 1.41
CA MET A 62 26.00 4.42 2.20
C MET A 62 26.06 3.08 1.44
N ALA A 63 25.76 3.07 0.14
CA ALA A 63 25.81 1.87 -0.70
C ALA A 63 27.20 1.24 -0.77
N LYS A 64 28.27 2.05 -0.83
CA LYS A 64 29.67 1.57 -0.84
C LYS A 64 30.05 0.84 0.46
N HIS A 65 29.44 1.22 1.59
CA HIS A 65 29.64 0.60 2.90
C HIS A 65 28.46 -0.29 3.30
N GLY A 66 27.70 -0.82 2.34
CA GLY A 66 26.49 -1.56 2.63
C GLY A 66 26.02 -2.43 1.48
N VAL A 67 24.72 -2.62 1.38
CA VAL A 67 24.04 -3.42 0.35
C VAL A 67 22.96 -2.60 -0.31
N THR A 68 22.88 -2.67 -1.64
CA THR A 68 21.77 -2.12 -2.44
C THR A 68 20.79 -3.21 -2.82
N PHE A 69 19.51 -2.97 -2.58
CA PHE A 69 18.41 -3.85 -3.00
C PHE A 69 17.72 -3.23 -4.21
N ASP A 70 17.94 -3.79 -5.40
CA ASP A 70 17.38 -3.25 -6.65
C ASP A 70 15.88 -3.50 -6.81
N ARG A 71 15.37 -4.48 -6.09
CA ARG A 71 14.00 -4.96 -6.15
C ARG A 71 13.32 -4.86 -4.77
N ALA A 72 13.21 -3.63 -4.24
CA ALA A 72 12.53 -3.35 -2.98
C ALA A 72 11.16 -2.72 -3.25
N PHE A 73 10.12 -3.22 -2.55
CA PHE A 73 8.73 -2.84 -2.81
C PHE A 73 7.99 -2.41 -1.55
N SER A 74 7.22 -1.32 -1.66
CA SER A 74 6.07 -1.10 -0.80
C SER A 74 4.94 -2.04 -1.23
N ASN A 75 4.21 -2.60 -0.28
CA ASN A 75 3.04 -3.42 -0.61
C ASN A 75 1.79 -2.58 -0.92
N ALA A 76 1.83 -1.28 -0.60
CA ALA A 76 0.76 -0.33 -0.87
C ALA A 76 1.31 1.01 -1.36
N PRO A 77 0.64 1.69 -2.32
CA PRO A 77 1.16 2.91 -2.95
C PRO A 77 0.82 4.20 -2.21
N VAL A 78 0.51 4.16 -0.90
CA VAL A 78 0.13 5.37 -0.14
C VAL A 78 0.54 5.28 1.33
N CYS A 79 0.86 6.43 1.93
CA CYS A 79 1.55 6.56 3.22
C CYS A 79 0.98 5.67 4.34
N SER A 80 -0.29 5.87 4.75
CA SER A 80 -0.78 5.22 5.98
C SER A 80 -0.89 3.71 5.86
N THR A 81 -1.25 3.20 4.69
CA THR A 81 -1.34 1.76 4.42
C THR A 81 0.04 1.12 4.35
N ALA A 82 0.97 1.76 3.61
CA ALA A 82 2.35 1.31 3.49
C ALA A 82 3.07 1.33 4.85
N ARG A 83 2.93 2.43 5.61
CA ARG A 83 3.55 2.57 6.94
C ARG A 83 2.98 1.59 7.97
N THR A 84 1.69 1.25 7.87
CA THR A 84 1.10 0.23 8.74
C THR A 84 1.64 -1.16 8.40
N THR A 85 1.76 -1.50 7.11
CA THR A 85 2.41 -2.74 6.67
C THR A 85 3.86 -2.83 7.16
N LEU A 86 4.62 -1.74 6.98
CA LEU A 86 6.03 -1.65 7.39
C LEU A 86 6.20 -1.87 8.91
N ILE A 87 5.35 -1.25 9.73
CA ILE A 87 5.51 -1.28 11.19
C ILE A 87 4.96 -2.55 11.84
N THR A 88 4.08 -3.29 11.14
CA THR A 88 3.49 -4.55 11.64
C THR A 88 4.09 -5.79 11.00
N GLY A 89 4.69 -5.67 9.81
CA GLY A 89 5.12 -6.82 9.00
C GLY A 89 3.96 -7.65 8.45
N CYS A 90 2.75 -7.07 8.38
CA CYS A 90 1.54 -7.73 7.91
C CYS A 90 0.94 -7.02 6.69
N TYR A 91 0.37 -7.79 5.76
CA TYR A 91 -0.43 -7.20 4.69
C TYR A 91 -1.64 -6.45 5.26
N GLY A 92 -1.82 -5.19 4.82
CA GLY A 92 -2.93 -4.34 5.27
C GLY A 92 -4.31 -4.99 5.09
N PRO A 93 -4.63 -5.61 3.94
CA PRO A 93 -5.90 -6.32 3.75
C PRO A 93 -6.15 -7.46 4.74
N ARG A 94 -5.12 -8.17 5.20
CA ARG A 94 -5.24 -9.23 6.20
C ARG A 94 -5.66 -8.71 7.57
N ILE A 95 -5.21 -7.52 7.94
CA ILE A 95 -5.43 -6.91 9.26
C ILE A 95 -6.44 -5.75 9.22
N GLY A 96 -7.10 -5.53 8.08
CA GLY A 96 -8.13 -4.51 7.92
C GLY A 96 -7.62 -3.06 7.92
N THR A 97 -6.38 -2.82 7.46
CA THR A 97 -5.75 -1.50 7.46
C THR A 97 -5.46 -0.94 6.06
N GLN A 98 -6.09 -1.50 5.02
CA GLN A 98 -5.84 -1.20 3.61
C GLN A 98 -6.40 0.14 3.13
N PHE A 99 -7.39 0.72 3.79
CA PHE A 99 -7.99 2.01 3.40
C PHE A 99 -7.15 3.18 3.92
N HIS A 100 -6.74 4.08 3.03
CA HIS A 100 -5.93 5.24 3.43
C HIS A 100 -6.68 6.11 4.44
N ARG A 101 -6.07 6.34 5.61
CA ARG A 101 -6.63 7.14 6.71
C ARG A 101 -8.09 6.77 6.99
N ARG A 102 -8.29 5.55 7.48
CA ARG A 102 -9.63 5.02 7.77
C ARG A 102 -10.49 6.04 8.50
N THR A 103 -11.76 6.05 8.16
CA THR A 103 -12.76 6.92 8.81
C THR A 103 -12.87 6.65 10.32
N GLN A 104 -12.56 5.42 10.75
CA GLN A 104 -12.43 5.04 12.16
C GLN A 104 -11.14 4.20 12.33
N PRO A 105 -10.21 4.60 13.22
CA PRO A 105 -9.00 3.82 13.48
C PRO A 105 -9.34 2.44 14.02
N ALA A 106 -8.83 1.38 13.38
CA ALA A 106 -8.95 0.02 13.87
C ALA A 106 -8.01 -0.22 15.06
N THR A 107 -8.42 -1.08 15.99
CA THR A 107 -7.48 -1.74 16.88
C THR A 107 -6.85 -2.91 16.09
N LEU A 108 -5.54 -3.10 16.22
CA LEU A 108 -4.88 -4.25 15.61
C LEU A 108 -5.52 -5.56 16.10
N PRO A 109 -5.60 -6.61 15.26
CA PRO A 109 -6.06 -7.92 15.68
C PRO A 109 -5.27 -8.45 16.89
N ILE A 110 -5.87 -9.38 17.64
CA ILE A 110 -5.19 -10.04 18.76
C ILE A 110 -3.89 -10.67 18.24
N ASN A 111 -2.80 -10.48 18.98
CA ASN A 111 -1.44 -10.94 18.67
C ASN A 111 -0.72 -10.23 17.52
N VAL A 112 -1.32 -9.23 16.87
CA VAL A 112 -0.60 -8.35 15.93
C VAL A 112 -0.16 -7.12 16.69
N GLU A 113 1.15 -6.82 16.66
CA GLU A 113 1.73 -5.65 17.32
C GLU A 113 2.58 -4.83 16.33
N MET A 114 2.80 -3.58 16.65
CA MET A 114 3.83 -2.79 15.98
C MET A 114 5.20 -3.22 16.52
N PHE A 115 6.08 -3.72 15.66
CA PHE A 115 7.32 -4.39 16.07
C PHE A 115 8.22 -3.59 17.02
N PRO A 116 8.25 -2.23 17.03
CA PRO A 116 9.09 -1.51 17.99
C PRO A 116 8.68 -1.74 19.45
N ALA A 117 7.44 -2.18 19.73
CA ALA A 117 7.05 -2.59 21.07
C ALA A 117 7.87 -3.80 21.58
N TRP A 118 8.22 -4.72 20.68
CA TRP A 118 9.08 -5.87 21.00
C TRP A 118 10.54 -5.46 21.24
N LEU A 119 11.04 -4.48 20.46
CA LEU A 119 12.35 -3.89 20.70
C LEU A 119 12.43 -3.23 22.07
N ARG A 120 11.38 -2.46 22.45
CA ARG A 120 11.29 -1.84 23.79
C ARG A 120 11.32 -2.90 24.89
N ALA A 121 10.53 -3.95 24.75
CA ALA A 121 10.51 -5.07 25.70
C ALA A 121 11.89 -5.73 25.83
N ALA A 122 12.70 -5.71 24.78
CA ALA A 122 14.07 -6.21 24.75
C ALA A 122 15.12 -5.18 25.20
N GLY A 123 14.72 -3.99 25.66
CA GLY A 123 15.61 -2.97 26.21
C GLY A 123 16.15 -1.95 25.22
N TYR A 124 15.64 -1.90 23.98
CA TYR A 124 15.94 -0.81 23.06
C TYR A 124 15.23 0.47 23.47
N TYR A 125 15.86 1.60 23.23
CA TYR A 125 15.22 2.92 23.23
C TYR A 125 14.67 3.20 21.84
N THR A 126 13.35 3.30 21.71
CA THR A 126 12.67 3.43 20.41
C THR A 126 12.14 4.84 20.20
N THR A 127 12.49 5.47 19.07
CA THR A 127 12.12 6.85 18.78
C THR A 127 11.69 7.07 17.33
N ASN A 128 10.71 7.98 17.13
CA ASN A 128 10.20 8.36 15.82
C ASN A 128 10.14 9.88 15.65
N ASN A 129 10.81 10.42 14.65
CA ASN A 129 10.86 11.84 14.31
C ASN A 129 10.25 12.07 12.89
N ALA A 130 8.96 12.43 12.78
CA ALA A 130 7.90 12.46 13.81
C ALA A 130 6.59 11.94 13.20
N LYS A 131 6.64 11.37 11.97
CA LYS A 131 5.45 10.91 11.25
C LYS A 131 5.15 9.44 11.56
N GLU A 132 4.02 9.18 12.18
CA GLU A 132 3.47 7.84 12.37
C GLU A 132 2.57 7.47 11.19
N ASP A 133 1.43 8.15 11.05
CA ASP A 133 0.45 7.96 9.98
C ASP A 133 0.00 6.49 9.85
N TYR A 134 -0.27 5.82 10.99
CA TYR A 134 -0.70 4.44 11.01
C TYR A 134 -2.23 4.33 10.97
N ASN A 135 -2.76 3.38 10.21
CA ASN A 135 -4.20 3.10 10.10
C ASN A 135 -4.80 2.33 11.28
N ALA A 136 -3.99 2.01 12.28
CA ALA A 136 -4.43 1.26 13.44
C ALA A 136 -3.84 1.84 14.72
N LYS A 137 -4.53 1.60 15.84
CA LYS A 137 -4.02 1.91 17.17
C LYS A 137 -3.17 0.73 17.67
N PRO A 138 -1.97 0.99 18.21
CA PRO A 138 -1.17 -0.06 18.81
C PRO A 138 -1.85 -0.57 20.09
N ARG A 139 -1.69 -1.86 20.40
CA ARG A 139 -2.06 -2.43 21.70
C ARG A 139 -0.99 -2.18 22.75
N LEU A 140 0.27 -2.35 22.38
CA LEU A 140 1.44 -2.00 23.18
C LEU A 140 2.07 -0.72 22.64
N GLN A 141 2.58 0.11 23.53
CA GLN A 141 3.24 1.35 23.15
C GLN A 141 4.53 1.07 22.35
N PRO A 142 4.62 1.45 21.07
CA PRO A 142 5.77 1.15 20.24
C PRO A 142 6.96 2.10 20.46
N TRP A 143 6.71 3.34 20.90
CA TRP A 143 7.71 4.41 21.00
C TRP A 143 7.93 4.89 22.42
N ASP A 144 9.19 5.10 22.79
CA ASP A 144 9.55 5.85 24.01
C ASP A 144 9.35 7.36 23.78
N ASP A 145 9.70 7.85 22.57
CA ASP A 145 9.42 9.23 22.13
C ASP A 145 9.04 9.24 20.65
N SER A 146 7.85 9.75 20.35
CA SER A 146 7.38 10.02 18.99
C SER A 146 7.04 11.49 18.88
N SER A 147 8.03 12.31 18.48
CA SER A 147 7.91 13.76 18.39
C SER A 147 8.94 14.35 17.42
N ARG A 148 8.77 15.64 17.07
CA ARG A 148 9.77 16.38 16.28
C ARG A 148 11.12 16.57 17.00
N LYS A 149 11.19 16.25 18.28
CA LYS A 149 12.40 16.31 19.11
C LYS A 149 12.95 14.93 19.44
N ALA A 150 12.28 13.87 19.01
CA ALA A 150 12.70 12.50 19.22
C ALA A 150 14.09 12.27 18.61
N SER A 151 14.98 11.65 19.39
CA SER A 151 16.37 11.43 19.00
C SER A 151 16.96 10.29 19.83
N TRP A 152 17.85 9.49 19.22
CA TRP A 152 18.65 8.49 19.94
C TRP A 152 19.50 9.08 21.06
N ARG A 153 19.82 10.40 20.98
CA ARG A 153 20.59 11.13 22.02
C ARG A 153 19.87 11.28 23.34
N ASN A 154 18.54 11.07 23.34
CA ASN A 154 17.70 11.14 24.54
C ASN A 154 17.63 9.81 25.31
N ARG A 155 18.36 8.76 24.87
CA ARG A 155 18.34 7.44 25.50
C ARG A 155 18.87 7.49 26.95
N PRO A 156 18.41 6.57 27.84
CA PRO A 156 18.73 6.61 29.26
C PRO A 156 20.22 6.55 29.57
N THR A 157 20.98 5.73 28.82
CA THR A 157 22.43 5.58 28.97
C THR A 157 23.11 5.53 27.61
N PRO A 158 24.40 5.86 27.49
CA PRO A 158 25.16 5.75 26.24
C PRO A 158 25.17 4.33 25.63
N ASP A 159 25.09 3.30 26.47
CA ASP A 159 25.14 1.89 26.09
C ASP A 159 23.78 1.31 25.73
N THR A 160 22.68 2.02 26.00
CA THR A 160 21.33 1.58 25.60
C THR A 160 21.23 1.50 24.08
N PRO A 161 20.96 0.33 23.47
CA PRO A 161 20.77 0.23 22.04
C PRO A 161 19.51 1.00 21.64
N PHE A 162 19.47 1.51 20.39
CA PHE A 162 18.33 2.29 19.93
C PHE A 162 17.83 1.86 18.57
N PHE A 163 16.52 2.05 18.39
CA PHE A 163 15.85 2.07 17.09
C PHE A 163 15.28 3.47 16.85
N HIS A 164 15.77 4.14 15.84
CA HIS A 164 15.36 5.51 15.51
C HIS A 164 14.82 5.62 14.10
N VAL A 165 13.68 6.25 13.95
CA VAL A 165 13.07 6.56 12.65
C VAL A 165 13.08 8.06 12.43
N VAL A 166 13.57 8.49 11.26
CA VAL A 166 13.45 9.88 10.81
C VAL A 166 12.82 9.91 9.41
N THR A 167 11.83 10.79 9.23
CA THR A 167 11.09 10.95 7.96
C THR A 167 11.32 12.35 7.39
N PHE A 168 11.68 12.42 6.10
CA PHE A 168 11.86 13.66 5.37
C PHE A 168 10.72 13.87 4.38
N ALA A 169 9.96 14.95 4.56
CA ALA A 169 8.77 15.30 3.78
C ALA A 169 9.07 16.28 2.62
N ASP A 170 10.32 16.42 2.21
CA ASP A 170 10.68 17.36 1.15
C ASP A 170 10.22 16.88 -0.24
N SER A 171 10.01 15.58 -0.40
CA SER A 171 9.49 14.93 -1.60
C SER A 171 7.97 14.67 -1.57
N HIS A 172 7.28 14.96 -0.46
CA HIS A 172 5.85 14.73 -0.32
C HIS A 172 5.01 15.46 -1.37
N GLU A 173 3.90 14.86 -1.81
CA GLU A 173 2.96 15.36 -2.85
C GLU A 173 2.59 16.83 -2.69
N GLY A 174 2.32 17.29 -1.47
CA GLY A 174 2.02 18.69 -1.20
C GLY A 174 3.11 19.69 -1.61
N ARG A 175 4.33 19.24 -1.90
CA ARG A 175 5.37 20.09 -2.46
C ARG A 175 5.16 20.39 -3.94
N LEU A 176 4.37 19.56 -4.63
CA LEU A 176 4.02 19.73 -6.04
C LEU A 176 2.69 20.49 -6.23
N HIS A 177 1.99 20.85 -5.15
CA HIS A 177 0.84 21.74 -5.16
C HIS A 177 1.31 23.19 -5.17
N PHE A 178 1.93 23.60 -6.25
CA PHE A 178 2.45 24.95 -6.41
C PHE A 178 1.56 25.76 -7.38
N PRO A 179 1.47 27.09 -7.21
CA PRO A 179 0.71 27.96 -8.10
C PRO A 179 1.44 28.12 -9.44
N LEU A 180 0.70 28.53 -10.48
CA LEU A 180 1.18 28.62 -11.86
C LEU A 180 2.42 29.53 -12.01
N GLU A 181 2.50 30.60 -11.22
CA GLU A 181 3.61 31.56 -11.21
C GLU A 181 4.95 30.90 -10.80
N LYS A 182 4.89 29.73 -10.18
CA LYS A 182 6.10 28.97 -9.84
C LYS A 182 6.89 28.56 -11.09
N LEU A 183 6.23 28.36 -12.22
CA LEU A 183 6.86 27.99 -13.51
C LEU A 183 7.81 29.05 -14.07
N GLU A 184 7.74 30.28 -13.56
CA GLU A 184 8.66 31.37 -13.92
C GLU A 184 9.99 31.30 -13.15
N LYS A 185 10.10 30.44 -12.15
CA LYS A 185 11.33 30.22 -11.38
C LYS A 185 12.12 29.06 -11.99
N PRO A 186 13.46 29.13 -12.07
CA PRO A 186 14.23 27.99 -12.53
C PRO A 186 14.16 26.82 -11.56
N THR A 187 14.42 25.62 -12.05
CA THR A 187 14.74 24.42 -11.30
C THR A 187 16.26 24.21 -11.32
N ASP A 188 16.80 23.53 -10.31
CA ASP A 188 18.22 23.16 -10.28
C ASP A 188 18.49 22.03 -11.30
N PHE A 189 17.56 21.07 -11.40
CA PHE A 189 17.59 20.04 -12.44
C PHE A 189 17.16 20.64 -13.79
N ASP A 190 17.92 20.35 -14.86
CA ASP A 190 17.63 20.89 -16.19
C ASP A 190 16.33 20.29 -16.77
N GLN A 191 15.32 21.12 -16.98
CA GLN A 191 14.04 20.71 -17.55
C GLN A 191 14.17 20.16 -18.98
N ALA A 192 15.20 20.55 -19.73
CA ALA A 192 15.41 20.06 -21.08
C ALA A 192 15.88 18.61 -21.12
N THR A 193 16.57 18.15 -20.05
CA THR A 193 17.05 16.76 -19.92
C THR A 193 16.07 15.82 -19.24
N VAL A 194 14.91 16.32 -18.80
CA VAL A 194 13.88 15.48 -18.19
C VAL A 194 13.37 14.45 -19.19
N GLU A 195 13.52 13.18 -18.84
CA GLU A 195 12.83 12.09 -19.51
C GLU A 195 11.46 11.90 -18.87
N LEU A 196 10.41 12.16 -19.66
CA LEU A 196 9.03 11.94 -19.22
C LEU A 196 8.62 10.51 -19.57
N GLN A 197 7.86 9.88 -18.68
CA GLN A 197 7.24 8.59 -18.93
C GLN A 197 6.27 8.70 -20.15
N PRO A 198 6.11 7.64 -20.95
CA PRO A 198 5.36 7.69 -22.22
C PRO A 198 3.88 8.05 -22.05
N TYR A 199 3.31 7.83 -20.87
CA TYR A 199 1.93 8.19 -20.56
C TYR A 199 1.74 9.67 -20.20
N PHE A 200 2.80 10.47 -20.05
CA PHE A 200 2.68 11.91 -19.81
C PHE A 200 2.68 12.73 -21.10
N PRO A 201 1.87 13.78 -21.18
CA PRO A 201 2.01 14.74 -22.27
C PRO A 201 3.27 15.57 -22.10
N ASP A 202 4.08 15.68 -23.15
CA ASP A 202 5.29 16.50 -23.14
C ASP A 202 4.93 17.98 -23.20
N THR A 203 4.90 18.62 -22.03
CA THR A 203 4.57 20.04 -21.87
C THR A 203 5.56 20.73 -20.93
N LYS A 204 5.66 22.06 -21.02
CA LYS A 204 6.47 22.86 -20.07
C LYS A 204 6.10 22.54 -18.62
N LEU A 205 4.81 22.36 -18.31
CA LEU A 205 4.34 22.08 -16.94
C LEU A 205 4.81 20.72 -16.45
N PHE A 206 4.65 19.65 -17.27
CA PHE A 206 5.12 18.31 -16.87
C PHE A 206 6.64 18.26 -16.72
N ARG A 207 7.40 18.85 -17.65
CA ARG A 207 8.86 18.95 -17.54
C ARG A 207 9.29 19.70 -16.29
N TYR A 208 8.65 20.84 -16.01
CA TYR A 208 8.90 21.61 -14.78
C TYR A 208 8.59 20.79 -13.52
N THR A 209 7.41 20.17 -13.46
CA THR A 209 6.99 19.38 -12.28
C THR A 209 7.98 18.24 -12.02
N ALA A 210 8.41 17.54 -13.05
CA ALA A 210 9.36 16.44 -12.95
C ALA A 210 10.78 16.91 -12.56
N ALA A 211 11.25 18.05 -13.08
CA ALA A 211 12.53 18.65 -12.69
C ALA A 211 12.48 19.15 -11.24
N PHE A 212 11.42 19.87 -10.88
CA PHE A 212 11.23 20.36 -9.52
C PHE A 212 11.15 19.25 -8.48
N TYR A 213 10.55 18.11 -8.85
CA TYR A 213 10.54 16.93 -7.97
C TYR A 213 11.95 16.35 -7.79
N ARG A 214 12.77 16.33 -8.86
CA ARG A 214 14.18 15.91 -8.79
C ARG A 214 15.01 16.82 -7.87
N ASP A 215 14.76 18.12 -7.86
CA ASP A 215 15.41 19.04 -6.88
C ASP A 215 15.10 18.64 -5.43
N ARG A 216 13.93 18.07 -5.17
CA ARG A 216 13.57 17.58 -3.82
C ARG A 216 14.44 16.39 -3.40
N MET A 217 14.82 15.52 -4.34
CA MET A 217 15.69 14.38 -4.05
C MET A 217 17.09 14.84 -3.61
N SER A 218 17.64 15.87 -4.23
CA SER A 218 18.94 16.45 -3.81
C SER A 218 18.87 17.02 -2.38
N ILE A 219 17.73 17.60 -1.98
CA ILE A 219 17.52 18.06 -0.59
C ILE A 219 17.49 16.86 0.37
N ILE A 220 16.82 15.77 -0.01
CA ILE A 220 16.76 14.53 0.79
C ILE A 220 18.20 13.99 0.99
N ASP A 221 18.99 13.87 -0.07
CA ASP A 221 20.36 13.36 0.02
C ASP A 221 21.23 14.18 0.99
N ASN A 222 21.13 15.51 0.94
CA ASN A 222 21.82 16.38 1.90
C ASN A 222 21.37 16.11 3.35
N LYS A 223 20.09 15.79 3.58
CA LYS A 223 19.59 15.44 4.93
C LYS A 223 20.07 14.05 5.36
N VAL A 224 20.18 13.09 4.43
CA VAL A 224 20.80 11.79 4.70
C VAL A 224 22.25 11.99 5.16
N ALA A 225 23.03 12.81 4.45
CA ALA A 225 24.39 13.18 4.88
C ALA A 225 24.42 13.75 6.31
N GLY A 226 23.44 14.59 6.65
CA GLY A 226 23.32 15.15 7.99
C GLY A 226 23.10 14.10 9.08
N VAL A 227 22.28 13.07 8.84
CA VAL A 227 22.07 11.97 9.81
C VAL A 227 23.33 11.13 9.97
N ILE A 228 24.00 10.77 8.87
CA ILE A 228 25.26 10.03 8.90
C ILE A 228 26.33 10.80 9.71
N SER A 229 26.49 12.10 9.43
CA SER A 229 27.43 12.94 10.16
C SER A 229 27.13 13.04 11.66
N GLN A 230 25.84 13.06 12.05
CA GLN A 230 25.45 13.03 13.46
C GLN A 230 25.83 11.71 14.15
N LEU A 231 25.64 10.56 13.47
CA LEU A 231 26.05 9.25 13.99
C LEU A 231 27.57 9.15 14.13
N GLU A 232 28.34 9.71 13.18
CA GLU A 232 29.83 9.80 13.26
C GLU A 232 30.27 10.63 14.46
N GLN A 233 29.73 11.85 14.61
CA GLN A 233 30.04 12.75 15.72
C GLN A 233 29.73 12.14 17.09
N ASP A 234 28.67 11.31 17.18
CA ASP A 234 28.30 10.62 18.40
C ASP A 234 29.08 9.31 18.62
N GLY A 235 29.99 8.94 17.70
CA GLY A 235 30.74 7.68 17.75
C GLY A 235 29.85 6.43 17.63
N GLN A 236 28.67 6.56 16.98
CA GLN A 236 27.68 5.48 16.87
C GLN A 236 27.63 4.87 15.48
N LEU A 237 28.25 5.46 14.45
CA LEU A 237 28.10 5.00 13.06
C LEU A 237 28.50 3.53 12.87
N GLU A 238 29.60 3.11 13.49
CA GLU A 238 30.11 1.71 13.37
C GLU A 238 29.39 0.72 14.32
N ASN A 239 28.36 1.20 15.01
CA ASN A 239 27.44 0.38 15.79
C ASN A 239 26.01 0.40 15.23
N THR A 240 25.78 1.08 14.10
CA THR A 240 24.43 1.39 13.62
C THR A 240 24.17 0.91 12.19
N PHE A 241 23.21 0.01 12.00
CA PHE A 241 22.62 -0.24 10.68
C PHE A 241 21.80 0.98 10.25
N VAL A 242 22.09 1.54 9.07
CA VAL A 242 21.32 2.68 8.55
C VAL A 242 20.62 2.25 7.26
N PHE A 243 19.28 2.27 7.32
CA PHE A 243 18.39 1.99 6.18
C PHE A 243 17.95 3.30 5.56
N TYR A 244 18.12 3.45 4.25
CA TYR A 244 17.51 4.52 3.47
C TYR A 244 16.48 3.92 2.51
N PHE A 245 15.25 4.41 2.52
CA PHE A 245 14.17 3.96 1.63
C PHE A 245 13.03 4.99 1.52
N GLY A 246 12.17 4.85 0.46
CA GLY A 246 10.92 5.59 0.34
C GLY A 246 9.81 4.93 1.17
N ASP A 247 8.83 5.70 1.68
CA ASP A 247 7.67 5.11 2.39
C ASP A 247 6.64 4.48 1.45
N HIS A 248 6.65 4.81 0.20
CA HIS A 248 6.06 4.18 -0.98
C HIS A 248 6.68 4.80 -2.23
N GLY A 249 6.17 4.49 -3.42
CA GLY A 249 6.71 5.01 -4.67
C GLY A 249 6.50 6.51 -4.88
N GLY A 250 6.81 6.98 -6.09
CA GLY A 250 6.88 8.40 -6.41
C GLY A 250 5.51 9.09 -6.53
N VAL A 251 5.54 10.41 -6.53
CA VAL A 251 4.36 11.28 -6.45
C VAL A 251 3.93 11.91 -7.77
N LEU A 252 4.74 11.81 -8.83
CA LEU A 252 4.28 12.25 -10.14
C LEU A 252 3.00 11.50 -10.52
N PRO A 253 2.10 12.07 -11.35
CA PRO A 253 0.83 11.43 -11.69
C PRO A 253 0.98 9.96 -12.07
N ARG A 254 0.02 9.11 -11.71
CA ARG A 254 0.07 7.64 -11.83
C ARG A 254 1.09 6.93 -10.90
N GLY A 255 1.70 7.65 -9.92
CA GLY A 255 2.55 7.07 -8.88
C GLY A 255 1.77 6.80 -7.60
N LYS A 256 1.79 7.76 -6.66
CA LYS A 256 1.09 7.65 -5.36
C LYS A 256 -0.41 7.33 -5.53
N GLY A 257 -0.86 6.31 -4.81
CA GLY A 257 -2.24 5.82 -4.85
C GLY A 257 -2.52 4.81 -5.97
N TYR A 258 -1.54 4.51 -6.83
CA TYR A 258 -1.68 3.54 -7.93
C TYR A 258 -0.68 2.41 -7.79
N ILE A 259 -1.12 1.21 -8.17
CA ILE A 259 -0.40 -0.05 -7.93
C ILE A 259 0.71 -0.34 -8.95
N TYR A 260 1.01 0.61 -9.83
CA TYR A 260 2.09 0.49 -10.80
C TYR A 260 3.47 0.51 -10.14
N GLU A 261 4.52 0.15 -10.89
CA GLU A 261 5.90 0.21 -10.37
C GLU A 261 6.28 1.59 -9.85
N SER A 262 5.79 2.64 -10.52
CA SER A 262 5.97 4.04 -10.06
C SER A 262 5.43 4.30 -8.65
N GLY A 263 4.41 3.55 -8.22
CA GLY A 263 3.78 3.66 -6.90
C GLY A 263 4.29 2.67 -5.86
N LEU A 264 4.90 1.55 -6.28
CA LEU A 264 5.31 0.46 -5.38
C LEU A 264 6.82 0.28 -5.25
N HIS A 265 7.61 0.54 -6.31
CA HIS A 265 9.02 0.25 -6.33
C HIS A 265 9.83 1.36 -5.67
N VAL A 266 10.37 1.07 -4.49
CA VAL A 266 11.10 2.04 -3.65
C VAL A 266 12.61 1.86 -3.75
N PRO A 267 13.43 2.91 -3.54
CA PRO A 267 14.85 2.74 -3.32
C PRO A 267 15.09 2.05 -1.96
N LEU A 268 16.10 1.20 -1.87
CA LEU A 268 16.58 0.63 -0.60
C LEU A 268 18.09 0.47 -0.61
N VAL A 269 18.75 1.19 0.29
CA VAL A 269 20.17 1.06 0.58
C VAL A 269 20.34 0.87 2.09
N ILE A 270 21.12 -0.13 2.49
CA ILE A 270 21.40 -0.41 3.91
C ILE A 270 22.90 -0.34 4.14
N ARG A 271 23.36 0.67 4.89
CA ARG A 271 24.72 0.73 5.40
C ARG A 271 24.90 -0.28 6.53
N VAL A 272 25.95 -1.07 6.44
CA VAL A 272 26.31 -2.10 7.42
C VAL A 272 27.42 -1.56 8.32
N PRO A 273 27.25 -1.58 9.64
CA PRO A 273 28.27 -1.12 10.58
C PRO A 273 29.42 -2.15 10.69
N ASP A 274 30.66 -1.68 10.79
CA ASP A 274 31.84 -2.54 10.85
C ASP A 274 31.81 -3.50 12.06
N ASN A 275 31.30 -3.04 13.21
CA ASN A 275 31.24 -3.85 14.44
C ASN A 275 30.22 -4.99 14.39
N TYR A 276 29.36 -5.05 13.35
CA TYR A 276 28.33 -6.08 13.14
C TYR A 276 28.35 -6.60 11.71
N ARG A 277 29.52 -6.56 11.07
CA ARG A 277 29.70 -7.02 9.70
C ARG A 277 29.38 -8.50 9.51
N ASP A 278 29.59 -9.29 10.53
CA ASP A 278 29.32 -10.73 10.60
C ASP A 278 27.82 -11.08 10.56
N LEU A 279 26.93 -10.13 10.81
CA LEU A 279 25.49 -10.32 10.68
C LEU A 279 24.99 -10.27 9.23
N VAL A 280 25.86 -10.00 8.24
CA VAL A 280 25.47 -9.84 6.84
C VAL A 280 26.27 -10.75 5.93
N ASP A 281 25.61 -11.73 5.32
CA ASP A 281 26.21 -12.68 4.37
C ASP A 281 26.33 -12.10 2.96
N ARG A 282 26.95 -10.90 2.83
CA ARG A 282 27.20 -10.23 1.54
C ARG A 282 28.44 -9.36 1.61
N GLU A 283 29.13 -9.17 0.48
CA GLU A 283 30.20 -8.19 0.38
C GLU A 283 29.65 -6.76 0.47
N LEU A 284 30.37 -5.85 1.12
CA LEU A 284 30.02 -4.43 1.12
C LEU A 284 30.16 -3.85 -0.29
N GLY A 285 29.26 -2.94 -0.65
CA GLY A 285 29.17 -2.39 -2.00
C GLY A 285 28.43 -3.29 -3.00
N SER A 286 27.95 -4.47 -2.56
CA SER A 286 27.21 -5.38 -3.44
C SER A 286 25.76 -4.93 -3.69
N ARG A 287 25.18 -5.47 -4.77
CA ARG A 287 23.77 -5.27 -5.15
C ARG A 287 23.06 -6.63 -5.22
N THR A 288 21.76 -6.65 -4.98
CA THR A 288 20.95 -7.85 -5.13
C THR A 288 19.69 -7.58 -5.96
N GLN A 289 19.30 -8.56 -6.76
CA GLN A 289 18.03 -8.61 -7.49
C GLN A 289 16.95 -9.41 -6.75
N GLY A 290 17.27 -9.96 -5.57
CA GLY A 290 16.30 -10.64 -4.72
C GLY A 290 15.22 -9.66 -4.24
N PHE A 291 13.97 -10.10 -4.29
CA PHE A 291 12.84 -9.27 -3.91
C PHE A 291 12.73 -9.15 -2.39
N VAL A 292 12.56 -7.93 -1.93
CA VAL A 292 12.18 -7.62 -0.55
C VAL A 292 11.00 -6.65 -0.56
N SER A 293 10.11 -6.77 0.41
CA SER A 293 8.96 -5.88 0.52
C SER A 293 8.73 -5.44 1.97
N PHE A 294 7.83 -4.50 2.18
CA PHE A 294 7.66 -3.87 3.50
C PHE A 294 7.25 -4.84 4.60
N ILE A 295 6.58 -5.94 4.27
CA ILE A 295 6.31 -7.00 5.26
C ILE A 295 7.60 -7.62 5.83
N ASP A 296 8.73 -7.56 5.09
CA ASP A 296 10.02 -8.16 5.45
C ASP A 296 10.86 -7.29 6.39
N PHE A 297 10.53 -6.00 6.54
CA PHE A 297 11.34 -5.06 7.35
C PHE A 297 11.22 -5.34 8.86
N ALA A 298 10.00 -5.56 9.35
CA ALA A 298 9.78 -5.88 10.76
C ALA A 298 10.57 -7.13 11.20
N PRO A 299 10.47 -8.30 10.52
CA PRO A 299 11.23 -9.47 10.89
C PRO A 299 12.75 -9.27 10.71
N THR A 300 13.19 -8.43 9.76
CA THR A 300 14.62 -8.12 9.59
C THR A 300 15.16 -7.32 10.76
N VAL A 301 14.45 -6.28 11.22
CA VAL A 301 14.88 -5.49 12.38
C VAL A 301 14.91 -6.34 13.65
N LEU A 302 13.90 -7.17 13.87
CA LEU A 302 13.86 -8.08 15.02
C LEU A 302 15.04 -9.09 14.97
N ASN A 303 15.32 -9.67 13.80
CA ASN A 303 16.43 -10.60 13.61
C ASN A 303 17.80 -9.94 13.88
N LEU A 304 18.02 -8.72 13.34
CA LEU A 304 19.25 -7.93 13.62
C LEU A 304 19.39 -7.60 15.11
N ALA A 305 18.28 -7.40 15.83
CA ALA A 305 18.26 -7.17 17.27
C ALA A 305 18.46 -8.44 18.10
N GLY A 306 18.64 -9.62 17.47
CA GLY A 306 18.77 -10.91 18.13
C GLY A 306 17.47 -11.43 18.73
N LEU A 307 16.33 -10.99 18.20
CA LEU A 307 14.99 -11.45 18.60
C LEU A 307 14.45 -12.39 17.53
N ASP A 308 13.76 -13.45 17.97
CA ASP A 308 13.07 -14.35 17.03
C ASP A 308 11.80 -13.67 16.50
N PRO A 309 11.71 -13.39 15.17
CA PRO A 309 10.53 -12.77 14.59
C PRO A 309 9.24 -13.60 14.77
N GLN A 310 9.34 -14.93 14.86
CA GLN A 310 8.16 -15.80 15.03
C GLN A 310 7.53 -15.64 16.41
N SER A 311 8.31 -15.30 17.43
CA SER A 311 7.79 -15.04 18.76
C SER A 311 7.11 -13.66 18.91
N ALA A 312 7.29 -12.78 17.93
CA ALA A 312 6.67 -11.45 17.88
C ALA A 312 5.23 -11.43 17.34
N GLY A 313 4.63 -12.60 17.09
CA GLY A 313 3.26 -12.72 16.59
C GLY A 313 3.18 -13.03 15.08
N PRO A 314 1.99 -12.94 14.48
CA PRO A 314 1.77 -13.35 13.09
C PRO A 314 2.30 -12.28 12.11
N ILE A 315 3.58 -12.36 11.76
CA ILE A 315 4.25 -11.56 10.72
C ILE A 315 4.14 -12.32 9.39
N ASP A 316 3.82 -11.64 8.30
CA ASP A 316 3.70 -12.23 6.95
C ASP A 316 5.05 -12.31 6.23
N GLY A 317 5.97 -11.43 6.57
CA GLY A 317 7.28 -11.31 5.94
C GLY A 317 8.36 -12.23 6.51
N GLN A 318 9.52 -12.19 5.87
CA GLN A 318 10.71 -12.96 6.25
C GLN A 318 11.92 -12.03 6.34
N ALA A 319 12.79 -12.25 7.33
CA ALA A 319 14.03 -11.48 7.44
C ALA A 319 14.89 -11.62 6.18
N PHE A 320 15.48 -10.52 5.73
CA PHE A 320 16.42 -10.49 4.59
C PHE A 320 17.85 -10.08 4.98
N LEU A 321 18.09 -9.77 6.26
CA LEU A 321 19.40 -9.58 6.88
C LEU A 321 19.38 -10.13 8.31
N GLY A 322 20.56 -10.44 8.82
CA GLY A 322 20.77 -10.87 10.19
C GLY A 322 21.18 -12.33 10.30
N PRO A 323 21.30 -12.88 11.52
CA PRO A 323 21.68 -14.27 11.75
C PRO A 323 20.82 -15.26 10.96
N ASN A 324 21.46 -16.29 10.39
CA ASN A 324 20.83 -17.36 9.63
C ASN A 324 20.14 -16.93 8.32
N VAL A 325 20.35 -15.70 7.84
CA VAL A 325 19.89 -15.25 6.53
C VAL A 325 21.06 -15.28 5.55
N THR A 326 20.96 -16.09 4.49
CA THR A 326 22.00 -16.23 3.48
C THR A 326 21.73 -15.35 2.27
N ALA A 327 22.80 -14.89 1.61
CA ALA A 327 22.69 -14.13 0.35
C ALA A 327 21.94 -14.93 -0.72
N ALA A 328 22.23 -16.23 -0.84
CA ALA A 328 21.60 -17.10 -1.83
C ALA A 328 20.08 -17.25 -1.62
N GLU A 329 19.63 -17.34 -0.37
CA GLU A 329 18.21 -17.39 -0.05
C GLU A 329 17.50 -16.10 -0.47
N VAL A 330 18.05 -14.93 -0.12
CA VAL A 330 17.47 -13.64 -0.52
C VAL A 330 17.48 -13.45 -2.02
N ASP A 331 18.59 -13.82 -2.71
CA ASP A 331 18.70 -13.70 -4.18
C ASP A 331 17.72 -14.61 -4.94
N SER A 332 17.23 -15.68 -4.30
CA SER A 332 16.23 -16.57 -4.88
C SER A 332 14.80 -16.02 -4.81
N ARG A 333 14.55 -14.99 -3.99
CA ARG A 333 13.22 -14.38 -3.84
C ARG A 333 12.88 -13.56 -5.09
N ASN A 334 11.74 -13.85 -5.70
CA ASN A 334 11.33 -13.21 -6.95
C ASN A 334 9.85 -12.84 -6.99
N THR A 335 9.13 -12.90 -5.85
CA THR A 335 7.68 -12.68 -5.80
C THR A 335 7.34 -11.59 -4.80
N THR A 336 6.42 -10.69 -5.17
CA THR A 336 5.82 -9.69 -4.28
C THR A 336 4.37 -9.45 -4.63
N PHE A 337 3.57 -9.05 -3.63
CA PHE A 337 2.15 -8.72 -3.78
C PHE A 337 1.91 -7.27 -3.40
N GLY A 338 1.03 -6.62 -4.18
CA GLY A 338 0.60 -5.25 -3.94
C GLY A 338 -0.90 -5.13 -3.77
N TYR A 339 -1.33 -4.11 -3.03
CA TYR A 339 -2.74 -3.79 -2.85
C TYR A 339 -2.97 -2.28 -2.87
N ALA A 340 -4.07 -1.86 -3.48
CA ALA A 340 -4.57 -0.48 -3.44
C ALA A 340 -6.08 -0.51 -3.29
N ASP A 341 -6.57 0.19 -2.28
CA ASP A 341 -7.98 0.31 -1.94
C ASP A 341 -8.38 1.80 -1.97
N ARG A 342 -9.23 2.26 -1.05
CA ARG A 342 -9.61 3.66 -1.00
C ARG A 342 -8.41 4.56 -0.69
N MET A 343 -8.22 5.58 -1.52
CA MET A 343 -7.35 6.71 -1.24
C MET A 343 -8.18 8.00 -1.25
N ASP A 344 -8.18 8.72 -0.11
CA ASP A 344 -9.05 9.85 0.14
C ASP A 344 -10.53 9.50 -0.17
N GLU A 345 -11.23 10.24 -0.99
CA GLU A 345 -12.62 9.98 -1.36
C GLU A 345 -12.81 8.93 -2.47
N LYS A 346 -11.75 8.56 -3.20
CA LYS A 346 -11.82 7.58 -4.30
C LYS A 346 -11.74 6.15 -3.77
N TYR A 347 -12.81 5.38 -3.89
CA TYR A 347 -12.80 3.93 -3.68
C TYR A 347 -12.30 3.20 -4.92
N ASP A 348 -11.53 2.15 -4.69
CA ASP A 348 -11.08 1.18 -5.68
C ASP A 348 -10.81 -0.15 -4.97
N LEU A 349 -10.66 -1.23 -5.70
CA LEU A 349 -10.12 -2.50 -5.20
C LEU A 349 -9.20 -3.08 -6.27
N VAL A 350 -7.89 -2.92 -6.05
CA VAL A 350 -6.88 -3.38 -6.98
C VAL A 350 -5.85 -4.23 -6.24
N ARG A 351 -5.46 -5.34 -6.85
CA ARG A 351 -4.43 -6.25 -6.33
C ARG A 351 -3.41 -6.54 -7.42
N SER A 352 -2.18 -6.79 -7.04
CA SER A 352 -1.16 -7.22 -7.98
C SER A 352 -0.29 -8.34 -7.43
N VAL A 353 0.25 -9.12 -8.34
CA VAL A 353 1.37 -10.03 -8.11
C VAL A 353 2.45 -9.74 -9.14
N ARG A 354 3.69 -9.69 -8.69
CA ARG A 354 4.86 -9.63 -9.54
C ARG A 354 5.76 -10.84 -9.27
N ILE A 355 6.12 -11.57 -10.33
CA ILE A 355 7.03 -12.72 -10.27
C ILE A 355 8.12 -12.50 -11.31
N GLY A 356 9.32 -12.20 -10.85
CA GLY A 356 10.42 -11.79 -11.73
C GLY A 356 10.08 -10.51 -12.49
N ASP A 357 10.06 -10.57 -13.81
CA ASP A 357 9.71 -9.43 -14.66
C ASP A 357 8.24 -9.42 -15.09
N TRP A 358 7.48 -10.44 -14.76
CA TRP A 358 6.05 -10.49 -15.04
C TRP A 358 5.22 -9.91 -13.92
N LYS A 359 4.25 -9.06 -14.27
CA LYS A 359 3.33 -8.45 -13.31
C LYS A 359 1.90 -8.54 -13.81
N LEU A 360 1.01 -9.05 -12.95
CA LEU A 360 -0.43 -9.02 -13.13
C LEU A 360 -1.04 -8.02 -12.16
N ILE A 361 -1.83 -7.10 -12.69
CA ILE A 361 -2.72 -6.22 -11.93
C ILE A 361 -4.15 -6.69 -12.16
N ARG A 362 -4.89 -6.89 -11.09
CA ARG A 362 -6.31 -7.26 -11.08
C ARG A 362 -7.13 -6.09 -10.53
N ALA A 363 -7.95 -5.47 -11.38
CA ALA A 363 -8.89 -4.42 -11.02
C ALA A 363 -10.30 -5.03 -10.84
N PHE A 364 -10.82 -5.05 -9.62
CA PHE A 364 -12.12 -5.66 -9.31
C PHE A 364 -13.30 -4.71 -9.59
N GLU A 365 -13.02 -3.44 -9.76
CA GLU A 365 -13.95 -2.40 -10.20
C GLU A 365 -13.41 -1.72 -11.47
N SER A 366 -13.07 -2.50 -12.49
CA SER A 366 -12.37 -2.06 -13.72
C SER A 366 -13.17 -1.06 -14.55
N PHE A 367 -14.49 -1.01 -14.40
CA PHE A 367 -15.35 -0.01 -15.02
C PHE A 367 -15.08 1.44 -14.56
N GLN A 368 -14.24 1.62 -13.53
CA GLN A 368 -13.77 2.94 -13.07
C GLN A 368 -12.42 3.26 -13.71
N PRO A 369 -12.20 4.51 -14.20
CA PRO A 369 -10.87 4.95 -14.63
C PRO A 369 -9.95 5.23 -13.44
N ASP A 370 -8.65 5.18 -13.67
CA ASP A 370 -7.66 5.61 -12.67
C ASP A 370 -7.79 7.11 -12.34
N ALA A 371 -8.17 7.91 -13.33
CA ALA A 371 -8.27 9.36 -13.26
C ALA A 371 -9.48 9.92 -12.50
N MET A 372 -10.32 9.08 -11.87
CA MET A 372 -11.43 9.61 -11.05
C MET A 372 -10.91 10.71 -10.11
N TRP A 373 -11.66 11.80 -10.05
CA TRP A 373 -11.25 12.98 -9.32
C TRP A 373 -11.05 12.69 -7.83
N ALA A 374 -9.94 13.16 -7.28
CA ALA A 374 -9.66 13.24 -5.85
C ALA A 374 -9.15 14.65 -5.54
N ASP A 375 -9.83 15.37 -4.65
CA ASP A 375 -9.60 16.82 -4.46
C ASP A 375 -8.14 17.14 -4.17
N TYR A 376 -7.53 16.44 -3.23
CA TYR A 376 -6.13 16.68 -2.86
C TYR A 376 -5.17 16.41 -4.02
N ARG A 377 -5.38 15.37 -4.80
CA ARG A 377 -4.54 15.01 -5.94
C ARG A 377 -4.62 16.03 -7.06
N TYR A 378 -5.83 16.51 -7.35
CA TYR A 378 -6.06 17.51 -8.40
C TYR A 378 -5.70 18.96 -7.99
N GLU A 379 -5.18 19.20 -6.76
CA GLU A 379 -4.45 20.41 -6.44
C GLU A 379 -3.14 20.52 -7.23
N MET A 380 -2.57 19.40 -7.70
CA MET A 380 -1.40 19.39 -8.57
C MET A 380 -1.79 19.82 -9.99
N LEU A 381 -1.21 20.92 -10.47
CA LEU A 381 -1.48 21.46 -11.82
C LEU A 381 -1.24 20.43 -12.95
N ALA A 382 -0.32 19.50 -12.78
CA ALA A 382 -0.04 18.46 -13.77
C ALA A 382 -1.24 17.53 -13.98
N TYR A 383 -1.97 17.13 -12.93
CA TYR A 383 -3.21 16.35 -13.06
C TYR A 383 -4.30 17.15 -13.76
N GLN A 384 -4.47 18.43 -13.40
CA GLN A 384 -5.46 19.31 -14.05
C GLN A 384 -5.17 19.44 -15.55
N GLN A 385 -3.91 19.74 -15.92
CA GLN A 385 -3.54 19.87 -17.33
C GLN A 385 -3.70 18.56 -18.09
N TRP A 386 -3.41 17.40 -17.46
CA TRP A 386 -3.57 16.10 -18.10
C TRP A 386 -5.03 15.84 -18.41
N LYS A 387 -5.94 16.11 -17.46
CA LYS A 387 -7.39 16.01 -17.63
C LYS A 387 -7.90 16.96 -18.73
N ASP A 388 -7.51 18.25 -18.70
CA ASP A 388 -7.90 19.23 -19.72
C ASP A 388 -7.49 18.78 -21.13
N ARG A 389 -6.31 18.18 -21.26
CA ARG A 389 -5.82 17.68 -22.55
C ARG A 389 -6.59 16.44 -23.02
N TYR A 390 -7.00 15.58 -22.10
CA TYR A 390 -7.88 14.44 -22.38
C TYR A 390 -9.24 14.95 -22.91
N GLU A 391 -9.91 15.82 -22.18
CA GLU A 391 -11.23 16.38 -22.54
C GLU A 391 -11.22 17.16 -23.86
N THR A 392 -10.08 17.76 -24.21
CA THR A 392 -9.91 18.49 -25.49
C THR A 392 -9.32 17.64 -26.61
N GLY A 393 -9.19 16.32 -26.45
CA GLY A 393 -8.70 15.38 -27.47
C GLY A 393 -7.25 15.63 -27.90
N LYS A 394 -6.38 16.09 -26.99
CA LYS A 394 -4.97 16.43 -27.25
C LYS A 394 -3.98 15.40 -26.73
N LEU A 395 -4.44 14.23 -26.37
CA LEU A 395 -3.63 13.10 -25.92
C LEU A 395 -3.56 12.03 -27.01
N ASN A 396 -2.46 11.27 -27.02
CA ASN A 396 -2.40 10.03 -27.76
C ASN A 396 -3.04 8.89 -26.95
N GLU A 397 -3.13 7.68 -27.55
CA GLU A 397 -3.75 6.52 -26.95
C GLU A 397 -3.14 6.16 -25.57
N VAL A 398 -1.81 6.05 -25.49
CA VAL A 398 -1.10 5.73 -24.24
C VAL A 398 -1.37 6.77 -23.15
N GLN A 399 -1.39 8.05 -23.52
CA GLN A 399 -1.64 9.14 -22.59
C GLN A 399 -3.09 9.20 -22.11
N SER A 400 -4.03 8.65 -22.90
CA SER A 400 -5.47 8.63 -22.60
C SER A 400 -5.87 7.47 -21.69
N GLN A 401 -5.12 6.37 -21.65
CA GLN A 401 -5.45 5.16 -20.89
C GLN A 401 -5.81 5.45 -19.42
N PHE A 402 -5.17 6.42 -18.81
CA PHE A 402 -5.42 6.79 -17.42
C PHE A 402 -6.85 7.28 -17.14
N PHE A 403 -7.51 7.82 -18.17
CA PHE A 403 -8.86 8.41 -18.12
C PHE A 403 -9.95 7.45 -18.61
N GLU A 404 -9.58 6.29 -19.16
CA GLU A 404 -10.51 5.30 -19.67
C GLU A 404 -10.80 4.20 -18.64
N PRO A 405 -11.96 3.52 -18.71
CA PRO A 405 -12.18 2.30 -17.95
C PRO A 405 -11.05 1.30 -18.19
N ARG A 406 -10.64 0.59 -17.15
CA ARG A 406 -9.57 -0.41 -17.23
C ARG A 406 -10.11 -1.74 -17.73
N GLN A 407 -9.21 -2.59 -18.24
CA GLN A 407 -9.50 -4.02 -18.33
C GLN A 407 -9.49 -4.65 -16.93
N PRO A 408 -10.27 -5.73 -16.70
CA PRO A 408 -10.24 -6.45 -15.42
C PRO A 408 -8.86 -7.00 -15.06
N GLU A 409 -8.04 -7.35 -16.05
CA GLU A 409 -6.67 -7.83 -15.89
C GLU A 409 -5.72 -7.05 -16.77
N LEU A 410 -4.59 -6.66 -16.18
CA LEU A 410 -3.50 -5.98 -16.87
C LEU A 410 -2.23 -6.81 -16.65
N LEU A 411 -1.70 -7.41 -17.72
CA LEU A 411 -0.48 -8.22 -17.70
C LEU A 411 0.67 -7.44 -18.36
N PHE A 412 1.79 -7.33 -17.68
CA PHE A 412 2.97 -6.62 -18.18
C PHE A 412 4.23 -7.47 -18.08
N ASN A 413 5.09 -7.37 -19.09
CA ASN A 413 6.49 -7.80 -19.01
C ASN A 413 7.36 -6.56 -18.76
N LEU A 414 7.81 -6.39 -17.52
CA LEU A 414 8.53 -5.18 -17.07
C LEU A 414 9.97 -5.09 -17.61
N ALA A 415 10.51 -6.16 -18.23
CA ALA A 415 11.78 -6.10 -18.92
C ALA A 415 11.66 -5.33 -20.24
N ASP A 416 10.52 -5.47 -20.93
CA ASP A 416 10.24 -4.84 -22.22
C ASP A 416 9.40 -3.57 -22.07
N ASP A 417 8.53 -3.52 -21.04
CA ASP A 417 7.61 -2.42 -20.75
C ASP A 417 7.74 -1.96 -19.27
N PRO A 418 8.82 -1.26 -18.90
CA PRO A 418 9.04 -0.80 -17.54
C PRO A 418 8.04 0.26 -17.07
N HIS A 419 7.23 0.80 -17.99
CA HIS A 419 6.23 1.85 -17.73
C HIS A 419 4.79 1.33 -17.69
N GLU A 420 4.58 0.03 -17.91
CA GLU A 420 3.26 -0.63 -17.78
C GLU A 420 2.19 0.05 -18.66
N VAL A 421 2.49 0.22 -19.94
CA VAL A 421 1.59 0.87 -20.93
C VAL A 421 1.06 -0.09 -21.97
N ASN A 422 1.63 -1.29 -22.12
CA ASN A 422 1.24 -2.31 -23.08
C ASN A 422 0.64 -3.52 -22.36
N ASN A 423 -0.68 -3.57 -22.24
CA ASN A 423 -1.38 -4.71 -21.62
C ASN A 423 -1.34 -5.94 -22.52
N LEU A 424 -0.75 -7.03 -22.03
CA LEU A 424 -0.60 -8.32 -22.72
C LEU A 424 -1.66 -9.36 -22.31
N ALA A 425 -2.66 -9.01 -21.51
CA ALA A 425 -3.64 -9.96 -20.98
C ALA A 425 -4.47 -10.64 -22.08
N ASP A 426 -4.71 -9.96 -23.19
CA ASP A 426 -5.48 -10.49 -24.33
C ASP A 426 -4.58 -11.12 -25.41
N ASP A 427 -3.25 -11.14 -25.23
CA ASP A 427 -2.33 -11.77 -26.18
C ASP A 427 -2.24 -13.29 -25.92
N PRO A 428 -2.70 -14.14 -26.86
CA PRO A 428 -2.64 -15.60 -26.68
C PRO A 428 -1.22 -16.16 -26.47
N GLN A 429 -0.18 -15.43 -26.88
CA GLN A 429 1.21 -15.85 -26.69
C GLN A 429 1.63 -15.82 -25.21
N HIS A 430 0.92 -15.06 -24.38
CA HIS A 430 1.20 -14.89 -22.95
C HIS A 430 0.14 -15.52 -22.04
N GLY A 431 -0.75 -16.35 -22.60
CA GLY A 431 -1.84 -17.00 -21.86
C GLY A 431 -1.37 -17.87 -20.68
N ASP A 432 -0.27 -18.60 -20.84
CA ASP A 432 0.27 -19.45 -19.77
C ASP A 432 0.78 -18.59 -18.59
N GLU A 433 1.44 -17.47 -18.87
CA GLU A 433 1.89 -16.53 -17.84
C GLU A 433 0.70 -15.88 -17.11
N LEU A 434 -0.32 -15.44 -17.86
CA LEU A 434 -1.54 -14.89 -17.29
C LEU A 434 -2.20 -15.87 -16.32
N ILE A 435 -2.38 -17.13 -16.74
CA ILE A 435 -2.98 -18.18 -15.91
C ILE A 435 -2.16 -18.41 -14.64
N ARG A 436 -0.83 -18.49 -14.77
CA ARG A 436 0.09 -18.70 -13.66
C ARG A 436 -0.01 -17.58 -12.62
N LEU A 437 0.07 -16.32 -13.05
CA LEU A 437 0.00 -15.17 -12.15
C LEU A 437 -1.40 -15.01 -11.53
N ARG A 438 -2.45 -15.28 -12.29
CA ARG A 438 -3.85 -15.28 -11.80
C ARG A 438 -4.05 -16.30 -10.67
N GLN A 439 -3.52 -17.52 -10.84
CA GLN A 439 -3.59 -18.56 -9.82
C GLN A 439 -2.82 -18.17 -8.55
N GLU A 440 -1.60 -17.64 -8.71
CA GLU A 440 -0.77 -17.19 -7.60
C GLU A 440 -1.46 -16.07 -6.82
N LEU A 441 -1.97 -15.05 -7.52
CA LEU A 441 -2.69 -13.95 -6.89
C LEU A 441 -3.94 -14.44 -6.15
N THR A 442 -4.77 -15.27 -6.80
CA THR A 442 -6.00 -15.80 -6.18
C THR A 442 -5.69 -16.65 -4.95
N THR A 443 -4.63 -17.45 -5.00
CA THR A 443 -4.16 -18.23 -3.84
C THR A 443 -3.74 -17.32 -2.70
N HIS A 444 -2.97 -16.29 -2.97
CA HIS A 444 -2.55 -15.29 -1.98
C HIS A 444 -3.74 -14.59 -1.32
N LEU A 445 -4.71 -14.10 -2.12
CA LEU A 445 -5.89 -13.41 -1.59
C LEU A 445 -6.70 -14.29 -0.63
N LYS A 446 -6.88 -15.57 -0.97
CA LYS A 446 -7.57 -16.55 -0.12
C LYS A 446 -6.76 -16.90 1.14
N ALA A 447 -5.45 -17.12 1.00
CA ALA A 447 -4.58 -17.49 2.11
C ALA A 447 -4.45 -16.37 3.15
N THR A 448 -4.47 -15.12 2.72
CA THR A 448 -4.39 -13.94 3.60
C THR A 448 -5.75 -13.49 4.13
N ASN A 449 -6.86 -14.11 3.71
CA ASN A 449 -8.21 -13.66 4.04
C ASN A 449 -8.40 -12.17 3.73
N ASP A 450 -8.21 -11.77 2.47
CA ASP A 450 -8.21 -10.36 2.06
C ASP A 450 -9.53 -9.66 2.41
N LEU A 451 -9.50 -8.85 3.47
CA LEU A 451 -10.66 -8.09 3.96
C LEU A 451 -11.11 -6.96 3.03
N GLY A 452 -10.39 -6.68 1.95
CA GLY A 452 -10.82 -5.74 0.90
C GLY A 452 -12.11 -6.18 0.21
N PHE A 453 -12.43 -7.48 0.23
CA PHE A 453 -13.70 -8.01 -0.31
C PHE A 453 -14.89 -7.80 0.63
N LEU A 454 -14.66 -7.34 1.85
CA LEU A 454 -15.69 -6.71 2.68
C LEU A 454 -15.73 -5.21 2.35
N THR A 455 -16.90 -4.63 2.26
CA THR A 455 -17.01 -3.17 2.14
C THR A 455 -16.47 -2.50 3.42
N GLU A 456 -15.92 -1.29 3.32
CA GLU A 456 -15.33 -0.61 4.49
C GLU A 456 -16.31 -0.51 5.67
N SER A 457 -17.60 -0.30 5.38
CA SER A 457 -18.67 -0.25 6.40
C SER A 457 -18.87 -1.61 7.10
N ARG A 458 -18.79 -2.73 6.37
CA ARG A 458 -18.99 -4.08 6.92
C ARG A 458 -17.73 -4.61 7.62
N MET A 459 -16.57 -4.20 7.17
CA MET A 459 -15.31 -4.60 7.79
C MET A 459 -15.22 -4.12 9.24
N LEU A 460 -15.82 -2.98 9.59
CA LEU A 460 -15.86 -2.48 10.97
C LEU A 460 -16.56 -3.46 11.92
N ASP A 461 -17.65 -4.07 11.45
CA ASP A 461 -18.42 -5.04 12.25
C ASP A 461 -17.61 -6.33 12.53
N VAL A 462 -16.71 -6.70 11.61
CA VAL A 462 -15.90 -7.93 11.70
C VAL A 462 -14.66 -7.75 12.57
N LEU A 463 -13.99 -6.60 12.50
CA LEU A 463 -12.74 -6.34 13.23
C LEU A 463 -12.95 -6.23 14.75
N ASP A 464 -14.13 -5.80 15.18
CA ASP A 464 -14.50 -5.74 16.60
C ASP A 464 -15.08 -7.07 17.14
N ALA A 465 -15.28 -8.07 16.25
CA ALA A 465 -15.77 -9.38 16.63
C ALA A 465 -14.64 -10.29 17.17
N PRO A 466 -14.90 -11.14 18.17
CA PRO A 466 -13.92 -12.12 18.63
C PRO A 466 -13.53 -13.09 17.51
N VAL A 467 -12.27 -13.54 17.52
CA VAL A 467 -11.63 -14.47 16.55
C VAL A 467 -12.36 -15.83 16.37
N GLU A 468 -13.43 -16.10 17.09
CA GLU A 468 -14.24 -17.32 17.02
C GLU A 468 -14.86 -17.58 15.62
N ASN A 469 -14.94 -16.57 14.76
CA ASN A 469 -15.51 -16.67 13.41
C ASN A 469 -14.46 -16.93 12.30
N GLY A 470 -13.20 -17.22 12.62
CA GLY A 470 -12.10 -17.24 11.64
C GLY A 470 -12.35 -18.12 10.42
N LYS A 471 -12.86 -19.35 10.58
CA LYS A 471 -13.10 -20.25 9.44
C LYS A 471 -14.33 -19.84 8.61
N ALA A 472 -15.43 -19.45 9.25
CA ALA A 472 -16.64 -19.03 8.57
C ALA A 472 -16.36 -17.77 7.73
N LEU A 473 -15.63 -16.81 8.28
CA LEU A 473 -15.22 -15.59 7.58
C LEU A 473 -14.30 -15.91 6.39
N SER A 474 -13.38 -16.87 6.53
CA SER A 474 -12.50 -17.28 5.42
C SER A 474 -13.28 -17.88 4.26
N ASP A 475 -14.29 -18.73 4.54
CA ASP A 475 -15.14 -19.34 3.52
C ASP A 475 -16.01 -18.27 2.81
N GLU A 476 -16.51 -17.28 3.56
CA GLU A 476 -17.25 -16.14 3.01
C GLU A 476 -16.36 -15.27 2.11
N ILE A 477 -15.17 -14.87 2.56
CA ILE A 477 -14.22 -14.08 1.77
C ILE A 477 -13.83 -14.84 0.49
N ALA A 478 -13.53 -16.15 0.58
CA ALA A 478 -13.25 -16.96 -0.59
C ALA A 478 -14.41 -16.96 -1.60
N THR A 479 -15.65 -16.95 -1.10
CA THR A 479 -16.86 -16.85 -1.94
C THR A 479 -16.96 -15.49 -2.62
N TYR A 480 -16.66 -14.39 -1.91
CA TYR A 480 -16.68 -13.04 -2.51
C TYR A 480 -15.57 -12.86 -3.55
N ILE A 481 -14.37 -13.39 -3.28
CA ILE A 481 -13.27 -13.42 -4.26
C ILE A 481 -13.70 -14.17 -5.55
N ASN A 482 -14.31 -15.36 -5.40
CA ASN A 482 -14.79 -16.11 -6.55
C ASN A 482 -15.88 -15.34 -7.32
N THR A 483 -16.83 -14.72 -6.62
CA THR A 483 -17.88 -13.90 -7.22
C THR A 483 -17.30 -12.70 -8.00
N ALA A 484 -16.35 -12.00 -7.43
CA ALA A 484 -15.70 -10.87 -8.09
C ALA A 484 -14.86 -11.32 -9.31
N ASN A 485 -14.34 -12.55 -9.29
CA ASN A 485 -13.59 -13.12 -10.40
C ASN A 485 -14.46 -13.51 -11.61
N ILE A 486 -15.79 -13.56 -11.49
CA ILE A 486 -16.68 -13.72 -12.67
C ILE A 486 -16.43 -12.62 -13.72
N ALA A 487 -15.91 -11.47 -13.31
CA ALA A 487 -15.60 -10.33 -14.18
C ALA A 487 -14.55 -10.62 -15.28
N ILE A 488 -13.81 -11.72 -15.19
CA ILE A 488 -12.82 -12.11 -16.22
C ILE A 488 -13.37 -13.14 -17.21
N GLU A 489 -14.59 -13.61 -17.02
CA GLU A 489 -15.22 -14.56 -17.92
C GLU A 489 -16.00 -13.83 -19.01
N PRO A 490 -16.02 -14.35 -20.25
CA PRO A 490 -16.90 -13.84 -21.30
C PRO A 490 -18.37 -13.88 -20.86
N TRP A 491 -19.19 -12.93 -21.35
CA TRP A 491 -20.60 -12.86 -20.98
C TRP A 491 -21.39 -14.17 -21.16
N GLU A 492 -21.14 -14.90 -22.25
CA GLU A 492 -21.80 -16.16 -22.54
C GLU A 492 -21.59 -17.22 -21.46
N GLU A 493 -20.40 -17.22 -20.83
CA GLU A 493 -20.04 -18.12 -19.74
C GLU A 493 -20.50 -17.58 -18.38
N ALA A 494 -20.30 -16.29 -18.14
CA ALA A 494 -20.63 -15.60 -16.88
C ALA A 494 -22.13 -15.46 -16.61
N SER A 495 -22.96 -15.34 -17.67
CA SER A 495 -24.37 -14.93 -17.58
C SER A 495 -25.21 -15.76 -16.62
N LYS A 496 -25.08 -17.09 -16.67
CA LYS A 496 -25.84 -18.00 -15.81
C LYS A 496 -25.46 -17.85 -14.33
N GLU A 497 -24.19 -17.75 -14.04
CA GLU A 497 -23.69 -17.59 -12.66
C GLU A 497 -24.05 -16.21 -12.10
N LEU A 498 -23.92 -15.15 -12.90
CA LEU A 498 -24.35 -13.80 -12.53
C LEU A 498 -25.84 -13.73 -12.21
N LEU A 499 -26.70 -14.33 -13.03
CA LEU A 499 -28.14 -14.39 -12.75
C LEU A 499 -28.46 -15.08 -11.43
N ALA A 500 -27.76 -16.16 -11.09
CA ALA A 500 -27.93 -16.86 -9.83
C ALA A 500 -27.41 -16.03 -8.64
N THR A 501 -26.21 -15.47 -8.76
CA THR A 501 -25.52 -14.79 -7.67
C THR A 501 -26.10 -13.42 -7.35
N ILE A 502 -26.55 -12.67 -8.36
CA ILE A 502 -27.33 -11.43 -8.16
C ILE A 502 -28.64 -11.72 -7.40
N ASN A 503 -29.18 -12.94 -7.47
CA ASN A 503 -30.35 -13.36 -6.68
C ASN A 503 -30.02 -13.92 -5.28
N SER A 504 -28.74 -14.05 -4.91
CA SER A 504 -28.32 -14.56 -3.60
C SER A 504 -29.00 -13.84 -2.43
N GLY A 505 -29.18 -14.55 -1.33
CA GLY A 505 -29.57 -13.97 -0.04
C GLY A 505 -28.47 -13.12 0.60
N ASP A 506 -27.21 -13.40 0.26
CA ASP A 506 -26.04 -12.69 0.79
C ASP A 506 -25.85 -11.33 0.11
N LEU A 507 -25.63 -10.28 0.90
CA LEU A 507 -25.45 -8.91 0.44
C LEU A 507 -24.20 -8.74 -0.41
N LEU A 508 -23.05 -9.26 0.05
CA LEU A 508 -21.77 -9.04 -0.62
C LEU A 508 -21.64 -9.89 -1.88
N GLN A 509 -22.26 -11.07 -1.94
CA GLN A 509 -22.38 -11.80 -3.19
C GLN A 509 -23.15 -10.99 -4.25
N ARG A 510 -24.30 -10.39 -3.86
CA ARG A 510 -25.05 -9.51 -4.79
C ARG A 510 -24.21 -8.31 -5.23
N TYR A 511 -23.53 -7.67 -4.28
CA TYR A 511 -22.67 -6.51 -4.54
C TYR A 511 -21.58 -6.85 -5.56
N TRP A 512 -20.80 -7.90 -5.31
CA TRP A 512 -19.70 -8.30 -6.20
C TRP A 512 -20.17 -8.85 -7.54
N ALA A 513 -21.31 -9.53 -7.59
CA ALA A 513 -21.88 -9.98 -8.86
C ALA A 513 -22.31 -8.79 -9.75
N LEU A 514 -22.89 -7.74 -9.16
CA LEU A 514 -23.21 -6.51 -9.88
C LEU A 514 -21.94 -5.76 -10.32
N ALA A 515 -20.89 -5.73 -9.49
CA ALA A 515 -19.61 -5.16 -9.86
C ALA A 515 -18.94 -5.94 -11.00
N ALA A 516 -18.96 -7.28 -10.96
CA ALA A 516 -18.45 -8.14 -12.02
C ALA A 516 -19.20 -7.89 -13.35
N ALA A 517 -20.53 -7.83 -13.30
CA ALA A 517 -21.34 -7.50 -14.47
C ALA A 517 -21.01 -6.11 -15.04
N SER A 518 -20.75 -5.10 -14.17
CA SER A 518 -20.32 -3.76 -14.59
C SER A 518 -18.95 -3.80 -15.29
N SER A 519 -18.03 -4.61 -14.80
CA SER A 519 -16.70 -4.79 -15.39
C SER A 519 -16.77 -5.45 -16.78
N ILE A 520 -17.56 -6.52 -16.92
CA ILE A 520 -17.78 -7.17 -18.23
C ILE A 520 -18.38 -6.18 -19.23
N ALA A 521 -19.44 -5.45 -18.83
CA ALA A 521 -20.09 -4.48 -19.72
C ALA A 521 -19.19 -3.30 -20.13
N ALA A 522 -18.27 -2.88 -19.24
CA ALA A 522 -17.34 -1.79 -19.54
C ALA A 522 -16.17 -2.25 -20.43
N ALA A 523 -15.73 -3.50 -20.25
CA ALA A 523 -14.60 -4.06 -21.01
C ALA A 523 -14.98 -4.47 -22.43
N ASP A 524 -16.24 -4.90 -22.66
CA ASP A 524 -16.71 -5.44 -23.96
C ASP A 524 -18.04 -4.76 -24.38
N PRO A 525 -18.01 -3.89 -25.41
CA PRO A 525 -19.21 -3.27 -25.97
C PRO A 525 -20.25 -4.27 -26.53
N ALA A 526 -19.82 -5.44 -27.02
CA ALA A 526 -20.74 -6.49 -27.50
C ALA A 526 -21.48 -7.11 -26.32
N ALA A 527 -20.75 -7.51 -25.26
CA ALA A 527 -21.33 -8.00 -24.02
C ALA A 527 -22.28 -6.98 -23.38
N LYS A 528 -21.93 -5.68 -23.36
CA LYS A 528 -22.84 -4.59 -22.93
C LYS A 528 -24.16 -4.63 -23.68
N GLY A 529 -24.11 -4.78 -25.01
CA GLY A 529 -25.31 -4.86 -25.87
C GLY A 529 -26.17 -6.08 -25.55
N ASP A 530 -25.55 -7.25 -25.41
CA ASP A 530 -26.23 -8.51 -25.12
C ASP A 530 -26.86 -8.50 -23.69
N MET A 531 -26.16 -7.98 -22.70
CA MET A 531 -26.66 -7.80 -21.33
C MET A 531 -27.88 -6.87 -21.28
N ALA A 532 -27.85 -5.76 -22.03
CA ALA A 532 -28.96 -4.81 -22.09
C ALA A 532 -30.18 -5.40 -22.83
N ALA A 533 -29.94 -6.26 -23.84
CA ALA A 533 -30.99 -6.94 -24.60
C ALA A 533 -31.59 -8.15 -23.87
N ASP A 534 -30.89 -8.78 -22.94
CA ASP A 534 -31.41 -9.89 -22.12
C ASP A 534 -32.47 -9.36 -21.15
N ALA A 535 -33.76 -9.62 -21.50
CA ALA A 535 -34.89 -9.19 -20.72
C ALA A 535 -34.90 -9.75 -19.28
N THR A 536 -34.33 -10.94 -19.05
CA THR A 536 -34.24 -11.56 -17.72
C THR A 536 -33.22 -10.85 -16.88
N PHE A 537 -32.04 -10.59 -17.44
CA PHE A 537 -30.96 -9.86 -16.77
C PHE A 537 -31.37 -8.42 -16.48
N ALA A 538 -31.87 -7.68 -17.47
CA ALA A 538 -32.34 -6.31 -17.31
C ALA A 538 -33.44 -6.18 -16.23
N LYS A 539 -34.40 -7.14 -16.20
CA LYS A 539 -35.41 -7.20 -15.15
C LYS A 539 -34.82 -7.45 -13.76
N LEU A 540 -33.77 -8.29 -13.68
CA LEU A 540 -33.07 -8.57 -12.42
C LEU A 540 -32.33 -7.34 -11.91
N VAL A 541 -31.62 -6.62 -12.77
CA VAL A 541 -30.95 -5.35 -12.42
C VAL A 541 -31.97 -4.35 -11.88
N ARG A 542 -33.10 -4.14 -12.58
CA ARG A 542 -34.19 -3.26 -12.11
C ARG A 542 -34.72 -3.67 -10.75
N ARG A 543 -34.87 -4.98 -10.49
CA ARG A 543 -35.28 -5.49 -9.18
C ARG A 543 -34.26 -5.14 -8.10
N ARG A 544 -32.95 -5.23 -8.40
CA ARG A 544 -31.89 -4.91 -7.45
C ARG A 544 -31.73 -3.41 -7.22
N MET A 545 -32.13 -2.57 -8.14
CA MET A 545 -32.27 -1.13 -7.88
C MET A 545 -33.28 -0.83 -6.74
N LEU A 546 -34.15 -1.80 -6.41
CA LEU A 546 -35.10 -1.74 -5.30
C LEU A 546 -34.65 -2.58 -4.09
N ASP A 547 -33.38 -3.01 -4.04
CA ASP A 547 -32.86 -3.79 -2.91
C ASP A 547 -33.00 -3.00 -1.58
N VAL A 548 -33.21 -3.75 -0.49
CA VAL A 548 -33.32 -3.16 0.85
C VAL A 548 -31.98 -2.65 1.37
N GLU A 549 -30.88 -3.20 0.86
CA GLU A 549 -29.54 -2.81 1.20
C GLU A 549 -29.10 -1.62 0.33
N PRO A 550 -28.86 -0.43 0.89
CA PRO A 550 -28.57 0.78 0.11
C PRO A 550 -27.38 0.63 -0.84
N LEU A 551 -26.34 -0.08 -0.38
CA LEU A 551 -25.13 -0.30 -1.17
C LEU A 551 -25.37 -1.19 -2.41
N VAL A 552 -26.19 -2.23 -2.27
CA VAL A 552 -26.58 -3.11 -3.39
C VAL A 552 -27.48 -2.36 -4.37
N ALA A 553 -28.43 -1.58 -3.86
CA ALA A 553 -29.30 -0.76 -4.71
C ALA A 553 -28.48 0.27 -5.53
N ALA A 554 -27.51 0.93 -4.90
CA ALA A 554 -26.62 1.89 -5.55
C ALA A 554 -25.73 1.21 -6.62
N ARG A 555 -25.19 0.02 -6.34
CA ARG A 555 -24.40 -0.74 -7.30
C ARG A 555 -25.26 -1.21 -8.50
N ALA A 556 -26.50 -1.60 -8.27
CA ALA A 556 -27.43 -1.93 -9.35
C ALA A 556 -27.82 -0.70 -10.20
N ALA A 557 -27.93 0.47 -9.59
CA ALA A 557 -28.16 1.74 -10.30
C ALA A 557 -26.96 2.13 -11.15
N GLN A 558 -25.75 1.92 -10.66
CA GLN A 558 -24.51 2.13 -11.42
C GLN A 558 -24.45 1.21 -12.65
N LEU A 559 -24.72 -0.09 -12.48
CA LEU A 559 -24.79 -1.04 -13.60
C LEU A 559 -25.91 -0.64 -14.59
N SER A 560 -27.08 -0.21 -14.09
CA SER A 560 -28.16 0.28 -14.95
C SER A 560 -27.73 1.48 -15.80
N ALA A 561 -26.96 2.39 -15.25
CA ALA A 561 -26.40 3.53 -16.00
C ALA A 561 -25.36 3.09 -17.03
N ILE A 562 -24.50 2.12 -16.72
CA ILE A 562 -23.52 1.55 -17.66
C ILE A 562 -24.24 0.88 -18.83
N LEU A 563 -25.34 0.16 -18.59
CA LEU A 563 -26.14 -0.55 -19.59
C LEU A 563 -27.18 0.33 -20.32
N ASP A 564 -27.29 1.61 -19.98
CA ASP A 564 -28.30 2.54 -20.51
C ASP A 564 -29.74 2.04 -20.33
N LEU A 565 -30.07 1.39 -19.17
CA LEU A 565 -31.37 0.82 -18.92
C LEU A 565 -32.37 1.83 -18.34
N ASP A 566 -32.11 2.36 -17.16
CA ASP A 566 -32.98 3.28 -16.43
C ASP A 566 -32.20 4.38 -15.70
N ASP A 567 -32.86 5.49 -15.36
CA ASP A 567 -32.28 6.61 -14.63
C ASP A 567 -31.82 6.19 -13.22
N PRO A 568 -30.51 6.27 -12.89
CA PRO A 568 -29.96 5.85 -11.61
C PRO A 568 -30.24 6.86 -10.47
N ARG A 569 -30.54 8.14 -10.79
CA ARG A 569 -30.64 9.25 -9.81
C ARG A 569 -31.64 9.00 -8.69
N PRO A 570 -32.88 8.52 -8.95
CA PRO A 570 -33.84 8.25 -7.87
C PRO A 570 -33.37 7.15 -6.91
N VAL A 571 -32.58 6.20 -7.40
CA VAL A 571 -32.03 5.11 -6.59
C VAL A 571 -30.93 5.62 -5.69
N PHE A 572 -29.97 6.40 -6.19
CA PHE A 572 -28.93 7.04 -5.38
C PHE A 572 -29.51 7.95 -4.30
N GLN A 573 -30.52 8.76 -4.63
CA GLN A 573 -31.24 9.60 -3.67
C GLN A 573 -31.84 8.77 -2.53
N ARG A 574 -32.53 7.67 -2.86
CA ARG A 574 -33.13 6.78 -1.86
C ARG A 574 -32.05 6.10 -1.02
N ALA A 575 -31.01 5.55 -1.62
CA ALA A 575 -29.93 4.84 -0.93
C ALA A 575 -29.21 5.76 0.08
N LEU A 576 -28.84 6.98 -0.32
CA LEU A 576 -28.21 7.97 0.56
C LEU A 576 -29.13 8.46 1.68
N LYS A 577 -30.44 8.51 1.44
CA LYS A 577 -31.43 8.85 2.49
C LYS A 577 -31.64 7.71 3.49
N GLN A 578 -31.42 6.46 3.09
CA GLN A 578 -31.66 5.28 3.93
C GLN A 578 -30.44 4.87 4.75
N THR A 579 -29.22 5.07 4.23
CA THR A 579 -28.01 4.67 4.95
C THR A 579 -27.79 5.50 6.22
N GLN A 580 -27.48 4.81 7.33
CA GLN A 580 -27.11 5.43 8.61
C GLN A 580 -25.58 5.51 8.79
N SER A 581 -24.81 4.84 7.91
CA SER A 581 -23.36 4.78 7.99
C SER A 581 -22.71 5.86 7.11
N PRO A 582 -21.92 6.79 7.68
CA PRO A 582 -21.13 7.73 6.87
C PRO A 582 -20.17 7.04 5.90
N THR A 583 -19.60 5.90 6.28
CA THR A 583 -18.72 5.11 5.43
C THR A 583 -19.48 4.47 4.26
N GLU A 584 -20.67 3.96 4.48
CA GLU A 584 -21.52 3.46 3.39
C GLU A 584 -21.96 4.59 2.46
N ALA A 585 -22.33 5.77 3.01
CA ALA A 585 -22.64 6.94 2.20
C ALA A 585 -21.47 7.37 1.32
N LEU A 586 -20.25 7.33 1.84
CA LEU A 586 -19.05 7.64 1.09
C LEU A 586 -18.85 6.69 -0.11
N GLN A 587 -19.09 5.39 0.08
CA GLN A 587 -19.04 4.40 -1.01
C GLN A 587 -20.14 4.66 -2.06
N ILE A 588 -21.34 5.03 -1.64
CA ILE A 588 -22.42 5.38 -2.56
C ILE A 588 -22.09 6.67 -3.34
N PHE A 589 -21.51 7.68 -2.69
CA PHE A 589 -21.04 8.89 -3.39
C PHE A 589 -19.95 8.61 -4.41
N ASN A 590 -19.06 7.66 -4.16
CA ASN A 590 -18.08 7.23 -5.18
C ASN A 590 -18.79 6.68 -6.43
N MET A 591 -19.88 5.90 -6.27
CA MET A 591 -20.69 5.40 -7.40
C MET A 591 -21.44 6.56 -8.12
N VAL A 592 -21.98 7.52 -7.36
CA VAL A 592 -22.62 8.73 -7.91
C VAL A 592 -21.63 9.49 -8.79
N ARG A 593 -20.43 9.72 -8.28
CA ARG A 593 -19.38 10.45 -9.03
C ARG A 593 -18.95 9.71 -10.29
N GLN A 594 -18.72 8.43 -10.20
CA GLN A 594 -18.33 7.63 -11.36
C GLN A 594 -19.40 7.72 -12.46
N VAL A 595 -20.68 7.59 -12.11
CA VAL A 595 -21.78 7.72 -13.08
C VAL A 595 -21.87 9.15 -13.64
N THR A 596 -21.66 10.18 -12.80
CA THR A 596 -21.66 11.59 -13.25
C THR A 596 -20.50 11.87 -14.20
N GLU A 597 -19.27 11.50 -13.82
CA GLU A 597 -18.08 11.78 -14.62
C GLU A 597 -18.08 11.06 -15.98
N MET A 598 -18.61 9.84 -16.03
CA MET A 598 -18.70 9.06 -17.28
C MET A 598 -19.92 9.40 -18.16
N ASN A 599 -20.97 9.97 -17.58
CA ASN A 599 -22.26 10.19 -18.27
C ASN A 599 -22.88 11.55 -17.89
N GLU A 600 -22.10 12.60 -17.74
CA GLU A 600 -22.55 13.91 -17.26
C GLU A 600 -23.69 14.48 -18.13
N ALA A 601 -23.61 14.34 -19.44
CA ALA A 601 -24.65 14.81 -20.36
C ALA A 601 -25.99 14.06 -20.18
N THR A 602 -25.95 12.78 -19.74
CA THR A 602 -27.14 11.94 -19.59
C THR A 602 -27.73 12.00 -18.19
N TYR A 603 -26.84 11.96 -17.18
CA TYR A 603 -27.23 11.90 -15.76
C TYR A 603 -26.58 13.01 -14.93
N PRO A 604 -26.85 14.30 -15.24
CA PRO A 604 -26.27 15.40 -14.45
C PRO A 604 -26.76 15.30 -12.99
N MET A 605 -25.82 15.36 -12.05
CA MET A 605 -26.11 15.32 -10.62
C MET A 605 -25.38 16.45 -9.91
N ASN A 606 -26.05 17.04 -8.91
CA ASN A 606 -25.47 18.06 -8.03
C ASN A 606 -25.83 17.76 -6.57
N SER A 607 -25.19 18.44 -5.63
CA SER A 607 -25.36 18.17 -4.19
C SER A 607 -26.81 18.31 -3.70
N LYS A 608 -27.60 19.21 -4.31
CA LYS A 608 -28.99 19.48 -3.93
C LYS A 608 -29.93 18.32 -4.19
N LEU A 609 -29.53 17.34 -5.00
CA LEU A 609 -30.31 16.12 -5.24
C LEU A 609 -30.28 15.19 -4.04
N PHE A 610 -29.30 15.32 -3.15
CA PHE A 610 -29.06 14.35 -2.10
C PHE A 610 -29.40 14.88 -0.71
N SER A 611 -29.98 14.02 0.11
CA SER A 611 -30.29 14.29 1.52
C SER A 611 -29.77 13.12 2.35
N LEU A 612 -29.00 13.43 3.38
CA LEU A 612 -28.42 12.46 4.31
C LEU A 612 -29.18 12.48 5.63
N PRO A 613 -29.32 11.34 6.33
CA PRO A 613 -29.94 11.29 7.65
C PRO A 613 -29.03 11.81 8.78
N PHE A 614 -27.83 12.27 8.46
CA PHE A 614 -26.83 12.85 9.35
C PHE A 614 -26.17 14.08 8.72
N VAL A 615 -25.50 14.89 9.55
CA VAL A 615 -24.74 16.05 9.06
C VAL A 615 -23.30 15.60 8.78
N PRO A 616 -22.80 15.70 7.54
CA PRO A 616 -21.42 15.37 7.23
C PRO A 616 -20.46 16.35 7.91
N ASP A 617 -19.25 15.88 8.20
CA ASP A 617 -18.15 16.77 8.60
C ASP A 617 -17.85 17.73 7.43
N SER A 618 -17.83 19.03 7.72
CA SER A 618 -17.59 20.08 6.73
C SER A 618 -16.23 20.05 6.05
N LYS A 619 -15.28 19.27 6.58
CA LYS A 619 -13.95 19.01 6.02
C LYS A 619 -13.75 17.54 5.67
N GLY A 620 -14.79 16.73 5.82
CA GLY A 620 -14.72 15.29 5.59
C GLY A 620 -14.90 14.91 4.13
N LEU A 621 -14.60 13.65 3.82
CA LEU A 621 -14.64 13.11 2.45
C LEU A 621 -16.03 13.20 1.80
N ILE A 622 -17.12 13.07 2.57
CA ILE A 622 -18.49 13.23 2.03
C ILE A 622 -18.70 14.67 1.54
N GLN A 623 -18.22 15.67 2.29
CA GLN A 623 -18.35 17.06 1.86
C GLN A 623 -17.55 17.33 0.59
N GLN A 624 -16.37 16.75 0.45
CA GLN A 624 -15.58 16.82 -0.79
C GLN A 624 -16.34 16.27 -2.00
N HIS A 625 -17.07 15.14 -1.85
CA HIS A 625 -17.95 14.65 -2.91
C HIS A 625 -19.07 15.63 -3.25
N LEU A 626 -19.73 16.21 -2.25
CA LEU A 626 -20.81 17.19 -2.47
C LEU A 626 -20.31 18.44 -3.15
N ASP A 627 -19.18 18.98 -2.71
CA ASP A 627 -18.54 20.17 -3.29
C ASP A 627 -18.10 19.91 -4.73
N HIS A 628 -17.62 18.70 -5.03
CA HIS A 628 -17.24 18.33 -6.39
C HIS A 628 -18.44 18.29 -7.34
N LEU A 629 -19.57 17.71 -6.90
CA LEU A 629 -20.81 17.66 -7.71
C LEU A 629 -21.38 19.04 -8.03
N ASP A 630 -21.02 20.09 -7.29
CA ASP A 630 -21.45 21.46 -7.54
C ASP A 630 -20.44 22.28 -8.35
N ARG A 631 -19.32 21.70 -8.78
CA ARG A 631 -18.35 22.37 -9.67
C ARG A 631 -18.96 22.61 -11.04
N PRO A 632 -18.64 23.76 -11.65
CA PRO A 632 -19.13 24.13 -12.99
C PRO A 632 -18.55 23.26 -14.09
#